data_92e76de04bdd8b0697ea70614911535c
#
_entry.id   92e76de04bdd8b0697ea70614911535c
#
_cell.length_a   1.000
_cell.length_b   1.000
_cell.length_c   1.000
_cell.angle_alpha   90.00
_cell.angle_beta   90.00
_cell.angle_gamma   90.00
#
_symmetry.space_group_name_H-M   'P 1'
#
loop_
_entity.id
_entity.type
_entity.pdbx_description
1 polymer ?
#
loop_
_entity_poly.entity_id
_entity_poly.type
_entity_poly.pdbx_seq_one_letter_code
_entity_poly.pdbx_strand_id
1 'polypeptide(L)'
;MARPYWSGQIQISLVSFGVKLYAATEAKSEIRFHQISRRTGERIRHQKVLSSAVEDSPDEAAAPVEKDEIVKGYEYSKGRYVTIEPSEIEHLRVPSKHTIEITQFVGVDELEPEYLEKPYFVVPEDNVQAEAFAVVRKALQKTKKAALGKIAFGGREHVLAITAPADDKLAGMMAYTMRYQKELRNPAEYFGEIGKAAIQEDSLELAEALIRKKTAKFDPAKFTDGYEAALKELVEAKVRHAPVPQEEIAAPKRGKVINLMDALRKSVNGGESSVTRKKPAASVKGDQKKGISLVKPPATGRKRKSA
;
A
#
# COMPACT_ATOMS: atom_id res chain seq x y z
N MET A 1 -5.20 1.87 -22.84
CA MET A 1 -5.90 1.10 -21.77
C MET A 1 -4.86 0.48 -20.84
N ALA A 2 -5.15 0.35 -19.57
CA ALA A 2 -4.24 -0.32 -18.61
C ALA A 2 -4.13 -1.81 -18.97
N ARG A 3 -2.95 -2.41 -18.76
CA ARG A 3 -2.75 -3.85 -18.94
C ARG A 3 -3.45 -4.59 -17.79
N PRO A 4 -4.21 -5.66 -18.05
CA PRO A 4 -4.81 -6.46 -16.99
C PRO A 4 -3.70 -7.10 -16.13
N TYR A 5 -3.93 -7.15 -14.83
CA TYR A 5 -3.05 -7.82 -13.90
C TYR A 5 -3.17 -9.35 -14.03
N TRP A 6 -4.41 -9.82 -14.31
CA TRP A 6 -4.71 -11.23 -14.52
C TRP A 6 -5.90 -11.35 -15.49
N SER A 7 -5.93 -12.43 -16.27
CA SER A 7 -7.04 -12.79 -17.16
C SER A 7 -7.32 -14.28 -17.05
N GLY A 8 -8.59 -14.66 -17.05
CA GLY A 8 -9.03 -16.03 -16.95
C GLY A 8 -10.55 -16.12 -16.76
N GLN A 9 -11.02 -17.19 -16.17
CA GLN A 9 -12.45 -17.46 -16.01
C GLN A 9 -12.86 -17.47 -14.54
N ILE A 10 -14.07 -16.99 -14.27
CA ILE A 10 -14.78 -17.27 -13.02
C ILE A 10 -15.71 -18.45 -13.28
N GLN A 11 -15.61 -19.48 -12.45
CA GLN A 11 -16.46 -20.67 -12.51
C GLN A 11 -17.30 -20.78 -11.25
N ILE A 12 -18.61 -20.87 -11.44
CA ILE A 12 -19.62 -21.08 -10.39
C ILE A 12 -20.40 -22.33 -10.77
N SER A 13 -20.01 -23.48 -10.21
CA SER A 13 -20.58 -24.78 -10.60
C SER A 13 -20.47 -24.99 -12.13
N LEU A 14 -21.59 -25.04 -12.84
CA LEU A 14 -21.64 -25.24 -14.30
C LEU A 14 -21.56 -23.92 -15.12
N VAL A 15 -21.63 -22.79 -14.46
CA VAL A 15 -21.55 -21.47 -15.13
C VAL A 15 -20.11 -21.00 -15.14
N SER A 16 -19.57 -20.67 -16.32
CA SER A 16 -18.23 -20.12 -16.47
C SER A 16 -18.25 -18.94 -17.42
N PHE A 17 -17.49 -17.89 -17.11
CA PHE A 17 -17.35 -16.70 -17.95
C PHE A 17 -15.97 -16.06 -17.79
N GLY A 18 -15.45 -15.52 -18.89
CA GLY A 18 -14.15 -14.86 -18.94
C GLY A 18 -14.16 -13.48 -18.30
N VAL A 19 -13.11 -13.20 -17.54
CA VAL A 19 -12.91 -11.91 -16.87
C VAL A 19 -11.46 -11.44 -16.92
N LYS A 20 -11.29 -10.12 -16.76
CA LYS A 20 -10.00 -9.48 -16.58
C LYS A 20 -9.99 -8.73 -15.23
N LEU A 21 -8.89 -8.87 -14.51
CA LEU A 21 -8.64 -8.16 -13.26
C LEU A 21 -7.64 -7.03 -13.49
N TYR A 22 -7.98 -5.84 -13.02
CA TYR A 22 -7.11 -4.66 -13.02
C TYR A 22 -6.87 -4.20 -11.59
N ALA A 23 -5.63 -3.85 -11.24
CA ALA A 23 -5.36 -3.27 -9.93
C ALA A 23 -6.19 -1.98 -9.74
N ALA A 24 -6.91 -1.88 -8.63
CA ALA A 24 -7.74 -0.71 -8.32
C ALA A 24 -6.95 0.43 -7.68
N THR A 25 -5.67 0.21 -7.37
CA THR A 25 -4.76 1.19 -6.79
C THR A 25 -3.65 1.56 -7.77
N GLU A 26 -3.28 2.84 -7.79
CA GLU A 26 -2.12 3.34 -8.52
C GLU A 26 -1.03 3.80 -7.54
N ALA A 27 0.20 3.33 -7.74
CA ALA A 27 1.37 3.76 -6.96
C ALA A 27 2.04 5.04 -7.51
N LYS A 28 1.32 5.83 -8.34
CA LYS A 28 1.92 6.97 -9.06
C LYS A 28 2.10 8.24 -8.21
N SER A 29 1.45 8.32 -7.05
CA SER A 29 1.49 9.51 -6.20
C SER A 29 2.77 9.63 -5.36
N GLU A 30 3.58 8.58 -5.25
CA GLU A 30 4.77 8.60 -4.41
C GLU A 30 5.96 9.34 -5.07
N ILE A 31 6.53 10.30 -4.33
CA ILE A 31 7.80 10.91 -4.71
C ILE A 31 8.89 9.86 -4.55
N ARG A 32 9.52 9.48 -5.66
CA ARG A 32 10.59 8.46 -5.67
C ARG A 32 11.95 9.12 -5.66
N PHE A 33 12.76 8.75 -4.67
CA PHE A 33 14.15 9.15 -4.60
C PHE A 33 15.05 8.10 -5.23
N HIS A 34 16.09 8.59 -5.88
CA HIS A 34 17.22 7.76 -6.30
C HIS A 34 18.37 7.92 -5.33
N GLN A 35 19.08 6.84 -5.06
CA GLN A 35 20.34 6.92 -4.32
C GLN A 35 21.41 7.55 -5.21
N ILE A 36 22.06 8.59 -4.69
CA ILE A 36 23.14 9.31 -5.37
C ILE A 36 24.38 9.35 -4.47
N SER A 37 25.55 9.31 -5.09
CA SER A 37 26.80 9.53 -4.39
C SER A 37 26.91 10.99 -3.96
N ARG A 38 27.12 11.26 -2.68
CA ARG A 38 27.30 12.62 -2.17
C ARG A 38 28.55 13.28 -2.77
N ARG A 39 29.57 12.50 -3.10
CA ARG A 39 30.84 12.98 -3.61
C ARG A 39 30.77 13.35 -5.10
N THR A 40 30.14 12.51 -5.93
CA THR A 40 30.15 12.68 -7.40
C THR A 40 28.82 13.19 -7.95
N GLY A 41 27.71 13.10 -7.19
CA GLY A 41 26.35 13.40 -7.66
C GLY A 41 25.76 12.34 -8.60
N GLU A 42 26.48 11.24 -8.87
CA GLU A 42 26.03 10.18 -9.76
C GLU A 42 25.06 9.24 -9.10
N ARG A 43 24.16 8.67 -9.89
CA ARG A 43 23.20 7.68 -9.42
C ARG A 43 23.89 6.36 -9.09
N ILE A 44 23.65 5.85 -7.88
CA ILE A 44 24.10 4.53 -7.44
C ILE A 44 23.18 3.45 -8.01
N ARG A 45 23.76 2.36 -8.51
CA ARG A 45 23.06 1.14 -8.94
C ARG A 45 23.53 -0.03 -8.10
N HIS A 46 22.63 -0.97 -7.82
CA HIS A 46 22.95 -2.21 -7.12
C HIS A 46 23.27 -3.30 -8.15
N GLN A 47 24.33 -4.04 -7.90
CA GLN A 47 24.68 -5.25 -8.64
C GLN A 47 24.58 -6.45 -7.70
N LYS A 48 24.21 -7.60 -8.23
CA LYS A 48 24.18 -8.85 -7.49
C LYS A 48 25.55 -9.50 -7.61
N VAL A 49 26.15 -9.85 -6.47
CA VAL A 49 27.46 -10.48 -6.37
C VAL A 49 27.37 -11.71 -5.47
N LEU A 50 28.29 -12.64 -5.56
CA LEU A 50 28.39 -13.76 -4.65
C LEU A 50 28.78 -13.28 -3.25
N SER A 51 28.19 -13.89 -2.21
CA SER A 51 28.51 -13.53 -0.82
C SER A 51 29.98 -13.75 -0.49
N SER A 52 30.58 -14.85 -0.97
CA SER A 52 31.99 -15.16 -0.79
C SER A 52 32.92 -14.10 -1.37
N ALA A 53 32.56 -13.51 -2.52
CA ALA A 53 33.38 -12.46 -3.14
C ALA A 53 33.41 -11.16 -2.33
N VAL A 54 32.42 -10.94 -1.45
CA VAL A 54 32.35 -9.77 -0.55
C VAL A 54 33.08 -10.05 0.76
N GLU A 55 33.02 -11.31 1.25
CA GLU A 55 33.64 -11.72 2.52
C GLU A 55 35.16 -11.89 2.38
N ASP A 56 35.61 -12.46 1.25
CA ASP A 56 37.04 -12.78 1.02
C ASP A 56 37.87 -11.56 0.58
N SER A 57 37.26 -10.59 -0.10
CA SER A 57 37.96 -9.39 -0.62
C SER A 57 37.05 -8.14 -0.55
N PRO A 58 36.85 -7.57 0.65
CA PRO A 58 35.92 -6.42 0.84
C PRO A 58 36.33 -5.14 0.09
N ASP A 59 37.58 -5.01 -0.28
CA ASP A 59 38.12 -3.84 -0.99
C ASP A 59 38.19 -4.00 -2.52
N GLU A 60 37.99 -5.23 -3.06
CA GLU A 60 37.95 -5.47 -4.49
C GLU A 60 36.49 -5.45 -5.03
N ALA A 61 36.34 -4.89 -6.24
CA ALA A 61 35.05 -4.87 -6.92
C ALA A 61 34.64 -6.28 -7.32
N ALA A 62 33.74 -6.90 -6.54
CA ALA A 62 33.21 -8.24 -6.85
C ALA A 62 32.53 -8.25 -8.22
N ALA A 63 32.80 -9.28 -9.02
CA ALA A 63 32.18 -9.47 -10.33
C ALA A 63 30.67 -9.70 -10.17
N PRO A 64 29.83 -9.02 -10.99
CA PRO A 64 28.40 -9.25 -10.96
C PRO A 64 28.06 -10.64 -11.47
N VAL A 65 27.10 -11.31 -10.79
CA VAL A 65 26.54 -12.59 -11.23
C VAL A 65 25.60 -12.34 -12.40
N GLU A 66 25.73 -13.09 -13.46
CA GLU A 66 24.87 -13.01 -14.63
C GLU A 66 23.44 -13.42 -14.30
N LYS A 67 22.46 -12.85 -15.03
CA LYS A 67 21.05 -13.00 -14.69
C LYS A 67 20.54 -14.45 -14.88
N ASP A 68 21.10 -15.18 -15.82
CA ASP A 68 20.82 -16.57 -16.15
C ASP A 68 21.42 -17.57 -15.17
N GLU A 69 22.47 -17.18 -14.45
CA GLU A 69 23.05 -18.00 -13.35
C GLU A 69 22.23 -17.90 -12.05
N ILE A 70 21.31 -16.93 -11.96
CA ILE A 70 20.55 -16.70 -10.72
C ILE A 70 19.29 -17.55 -10.70
N VAL A 71 19.31 -18.62 -9.90
CA VAL A 71 18.16 -19.48 -9.62
C VAL A 71 17.59 -19.23 -8.23
N LYS A 72 16.41 -19.80 -7.94
CA LYS A 72 15.84 -19.74 -6.59
C LYS A 72 16.39 -20.89 -5.75
N GLY A 73 16.89 -20.59 -4.56
CA GLY A 73 17.32 -21.57 -3.58
C GLY A 73 16.34 -21.63 -2.40
N TYR A 74 15.89 -22.83 -2.01
CA TYR A 74 15.14 -23.04 -0.78
C TYR A 74 16.06 -23.64 0.27
N GLU A 75 16.25 -22.93 1.39
CA GLU A 75 17.05 -23.41 2.51
C GLU A 75 16.23 -24.40 3.33
N TYR A 76 16.54 -25.69 3.20
CA TYR A 76 15.87 -26.76 3.94
C TYR A 76 16.58 -27.12 5.25
N SER A 77 17.84 -26.73 5.40
CA SER A 77 18.64 -26.82 6.61
C SER A 77 19.68 -25.71 6.58
N LYS A 78 20.17 -25.26 7.72
CA LYS A 78 21.13 -24.17 7.82
C LYS A 78 22.33 -24.35 6.88
N GLY A 79 22.49 -23.45 5.92
CA GLY A 79 23.54 -23.47 4.90
C GLY A 79 23.36 -24.51 3.78
N ARG A 80 22.22 -25.24 3.73
CA ARG A 80 21.92 -26.22 2.68
C ARG A 80 20.71 -25.78 1.87
N TYR A 81 20.94 -25.61 0.58
CA TYR A 81 19.93 -25.13 -0.36
C TYR A 81 19.59 -26.19 -1.40
N VAL A 82 18.33 -26.30 -1.77
CA VAL A 82 17.90 -26.95 -3.00
C VAL A 82 17.56 -25.87 -4.01
N THR A 83 18.09 -26.01 -5.22
CA THR A 83 17.81 -25.09 -6.33
C THR A 83 16.46 -25.42 -6.95
N ILE A 84 15.73 -24.40 -7.30
CA ILE A 84 14.43 -24.53 -7.96
C ILE A 84 14.49 -23.71 -9.25
N GLU A 85 14.40 -24.41 -10.36
CA GLU A 85 14.41 -23.80 -11.69
C GLU A 85 13.09 -23.07 -11.99
N PRO A 86 13.12 -21.95 -12.72
CA PRO A 86 11.91 -21.25 -13.14
C PRO A 86 10.89 -22.16 -13.85
N SER A 87 11.38 -23.09 -14.67
CA SER A 87 10.56 -24.08 -15.38
C SER A 87 9.80 -25.02 -14.44
N GLU A 88 10.41 -25.43 -13.33
CA GLU A 88 9.75 -26.30 -12.33
C GLU A 88 8.57 -25.55 -11.68
N ILE A 89 8.73 -24.24 -11.39
CA ILE A 89 7.65 -23.41 -10.85
C ILE A 89 6.52 -23.22 -11.88
N GLU A 90 6.87 -23.05 -13.16
CA GLU A 90 5.89 -22.92 -14.24
C GLU A 90 5.06 -24.19 -14.42
N HIS A 91 5.66 -25.36 -14.22
CA HIS A 91 4.99 -26.65 -14.32
C HIS A 91 4.22 -27.07 -13.07
N LEU A 92 4.26 -26.28 -11.99
CA LEU A 92 3.39 -26.53 -10.84
C LEU A 92 1.92 -26.50 -11.30
N ARG A 93 1.24 -27.63 -11.06
CA ARG A 93 -0.21 -27.74 -11.37
C ARG A 93 -1.01 -26.98 -10.33
N VAL A 94 -1.28 -25.73 -10.60
CA VAL A 94 -2.17 -24.88 -9.78
C VAL A 94 -3.37 -24.52 -10.64
N PRO A 95 -4.53 -25.18 -10.48
CA PRO A 95 -5.73 -24.92 -11.29
C PRO A 95 -6.17 -23.45 -11.30
N SER A 96 -5.97 -22.77 -10.19
CA SER A 96 -6.30 -21.36 -9.98
C SER A 96 -5.47 -20.36 -10.80
N LYS A 97 -4.52 -20.80 -11.65
CA LYS A 97 -3.78 -19.93 -12.57
C LYS A 97 -4.69 -19.26 -13.62
N HIS A 98 -5.67 -19.99 -14.13
CA HIS A 98 -6.55 -19.54 -15.22
C HIS A 98 -8.03 -19.54 -14.88
N THR A 99 -8.41 -20.15 -13.76
CA THR A 99 -9.78 -20.29 -13.33
C THR A 99 -9.92 -19.92 -11.85
N ILE A 100 -10.84 -19.04 -11.55
CA ILE A 100 -11.29 -18.72 -10.20
C ILE A 100 -12.52 -19.58 -9.95
N GLU A 101 -12.33 -20.72 -9.28
CA GLU A 101 -13.42 -21.58 -8.86
C GLU A 101 -14.05 -21.01 -7.59
N ILE A 102 -15.34 -20.64 -7.68
CA ILE A 102 -16.08 -20.14 -6.51
C ILE A 102 -16.52 -21.32 -5.68
N THR A 103 -16.03 -21.37 -4.45
CA THR A 103 -16.28 -22.46 -3.51
C THR A 103 -17.44 -22.18 -2.57
N GLN A 104 -17.70 -20.91 -2.25
CA GLN A 104 -18.77 -20.53 -1.34
C GLN A 104 -19.18 -19.06 -1.50
N PHE A 105 -20.33 -18.71 -0.91
CA PHE A 105 -20.82 -17.34 -0.79
C PHE A 105 -21.03 -17.00 0.70
N VAL A 106 -20.55 -15.82 1.10
CA VAL A 106 -20.65 -15.32 2.48
C VAL A 106 -21.31 -13.94 2.50
N GLY A 107 -21.82 -13.49 3.64
CA GLY A 107 -22.27 -12.11 3.81
C GLY A 107 -21.11 -11.13 3.59
N VAL A 108 -21.34 -10.00 2.93
CA VAL A 108 -20.30 -8.97 2.80
C VAL A 108 -19.90 -8.43 4.17
N ASP A 109 -20.83 -8.38 5.11
CA ASP A 109 -20.65 -7.98 6.50
C ASP A 109 -19.91 -9.01 7.37
N GLU A 110 -19.81 -10.27 6.91
CA GLU A 110 -18.98 -11.31 7.54
C GLU A 110 -17.49 -11.20 7.18
N LEU A 111 -17.14 -10.40 6.16
CA LEU A 111 -15.75 -10.19 5.74
C LEU A 111 -15.08 -9.14 6.63
N GLU A 112 -14.37 -9.59 7.64
CA GLU A 112 -13.62 -8.70 8.52
C GLU A 112 -12.49 -7.99 7.75
N PRO A 113 -12.33 -6.65 7.95
CA PRO A 113 -11.38 -5.85 7.18
C PRO A 113 -9.92 -6.33 7.21
N GLU A 114 -9.49 -6.96 8.30
CA GLU A 114 -8.13 -7.50 8.48
C GLU A 114 -7.79 -8.62 7.51
N TYR A 115 -8.80 -9.34 6.99
CA TYR A 115 -8.57 -10.34 5.95
C TYR A 115 -8.38 -9.73 4.57
N LEU A 116 -8.89 -8.51 4.30
CA LEU A 116 -8.80 -7.88 2.99
C LEU A 116 -7.40 -7.28 2.77
N GLU A 117 -6.82 -7.49 1.56
CA GLU A 117 -5.47 -7.02 1.27
C GLU A 117 -5.47 -6.03 0.08
N LYS A 118 -5.59 -6.53 -1.15
CA LYS A 118 -5.48 -5.71 -2.37
C LYS A 118 -6.78 -5.71 -3.16
N PRO A 119 -7.29 -4.52 -3.54
CA PRO A 119 -8.47 -4.39 -4.37
C PRO A 119 -8.14 -4.49 -5.86
N TYR A 120 -9.07 -5.10 -6.62
CA TYR A 120 -9.03 -5.20 -8.06
C TYR A 120 -10.40 -4.89 -8.67
N PHE A 121 -10.40 -4.23 -9.82
CA PHE A 121 -11.59 -4.15 -10.67
C PHE A 121 -11.71 -5.42 -11.47
N VAL A 122 -12.92 -5.99 -11.52
CA VAL A 122 -13.27 -7.16 -12.34
C VAL A 122 -14.20 -6.72 -13.45
N VAL A 123 -13.80 -6.98 -14.67
CA VAL A 123 -14.60 -6.67 -15.86
C VAL A 123 -14.74 -7.91 -16.74
N PRO A 124 -15.80 -8.05 -17.55
CA PRO A 124 -15.92 -9.15 -18.50
C PRO A 124 -14.79 -9.09 -19.53
N GLU A 125 -14.36 -10.23 -20.01
CA GLU A 125 -13.27 -10.33 -20.98
C GLU A 125 -13.65 -9.67 -22.32
N ASP A 126 -14.89 -9.90 -22.75
CA ASP A 126 -15.48 -9.36 -23.96
C ASP A 126 -17.01 -9.22 -23.83
N ASN A 127 -17.67 -8.78 -24.92
CA ASN A 127 -19.11 -8.59 -24.93
C ASN A 127 -19.92 -9.92 -24.87
N VAL A 128 -19.34 -11.04 -25.26
CA VAL A 128 -20.00 -12.37 -25.20
C VAL A 128 -20.16 -12.79 -23.74
N GLN A 129 -19.18 -12.46 -22.91
CA GLN A 129 -19.18 -12.80 -21.49
C GLN A 129 -20.01 -11.82 -20.63
N ALA A 130 -20.40 -10.67 -21.20
CA ALA A 130 -21.05 -9.58 -20.48
C ALA A 130 -22.41 -9.95 -19.87
N GLU A 131 -23.19 -10.83 -20.52
CA GLU A 131 -24.49 -11.24 -20.03
C GLU A 131 -24.37 -12.07 -18.74
N ALA A 132 -23.60 -13.15 -18.77
CA ALA A 132 -23.36 -14.00 -17.59
C ALA A 132 -22.74 -13.21 -16.44
N PHE A 133 -21.79 -12.35 -16.75
CA PHE A 133 -21.17 -11.44 -15.81
C PHE A 133 -22.21 -10.52 -15.13
N ALA A 134 -23.09 -9.87 -15.92
CA ALA A 134 -24.09 -8.95 -15.41
C ALA A 134 -25.12 -9.66 -14.51
N VAL A 135 -25.54 -10.87 -14.87
CA VAL A 135 -26.47 -11.69 -14.07
C VAL A 135 -25.84 -12.02 -12.72
N VAL A 136 -24.61 -12.53 -12.69
CA VAL A 136 -23.89 -12.86 -11.46
C VAL A 136 -23.66 -11.61 -10.60
N ARG A 137 -23.21 -10.51 -11.22
CA ARG A 137 -23.06 -9.22 -10.52
C ARG A 137 -24.36 -8.78 -9.84
N LYS A 138 -25.50 -8.84 -10.56
CA LYS A 138 -26.79 -8.42 -10.02
C LYS A 138 -27.28 -9.35 -8.92
N ALA A 139 -26.99 -10.65 -9.02
CA ALA A 139 -27.30 -11.62 -7.98
C ALA A 139 -26.53 -11.33 -6.68
N LEU A 140 -25.19 -11.11 -6.77
CA LEU A 140 -24.36 -10.75 -5.63
C LEU A 140 -24.83 -9.45 -4.96
N GLN A 141 -25.18 -8.44 -5.78
CA GLN A 141 -25.69 -7.16 -5.26
C GLN A 141 -27.00 -7.32 -4.50
N LYS A 142 -27.99 -8.04 -5.08
CA LYS A 142 -29.30 -8.25 -4.46
C LYS A 142 -29.22 -9.08 -3.17
N THR A 143 -28.36 -10.10 -3.16
CA THR A 143 -28.21 -10.99 -2.01
C THR A 143 -27.25 -10.44 -0.95
N LYS A 144 -26.53 -9.35 -1.24
CA LYS A 144 -25.47 -8.79 -0.40
C LYS A 144 -24.41 -9.83 -0.02
N LYS A 145 -24.08 -10.71 -0.97
CA LYS A 145 -23.09 -11.77 -0.76
C LYS A 145 -21.79 -11.46 -1.50
N ALA A 146 -20.69 -11.97 -0.96
CA ALA A 146 -19.41 -12.07 -1.62
C ALA A 146 -19.17 -13.50 -2.07
N ALA A 147 -18.63 -13.68 -3.27
CA ALA A 147 -18.19 -14.96 -3.78
C ALA A 147 -16.75 -15.21 -3.39
N LEU A 148 -16.44 -16.34 -2.75
CA LEU A 148 -15.09 -16.72 -2.36
C LEU A 148 -14.56 -17.80 -3.29
N GLY A 149 -13.35 -17.59 -3.78
CA GLY A 149 -12.62 -18.53 -4.63
C GLY A 149 -11.11 -18.39 -4.44
N LYS A 150 -10.35 -19.13 -5.25
CA LYS A 150 -8.90 -19.07 -5.23
C LYS A 150 -8.37 -18.61 -6.57
N ILE A 151 -7.29 -17.84 -6.53
CA ILE A 151 -6.58 -17.31 -7.69
C ILE A 151 -5.07 -17.44 -7.52
N ALA A 152 -4.35 -17.84 -8.55
CA ALA A 152 -2.90 -17.92 -8.52
C ALA A 152 -2.27 -16.83 -9.41
N PHE A 153 -1.47 -15.97 -8.78
CA PHE A 153 -0.60 -14.99 -9.44
C PHE A 153 0.55 -14.56 -8.50
N GLY A 154 1.56 -13.92 -9.04
CA GLY A 154 2.69 -13.44 -8.24
C GLY A 154 3.47 -14.55 -7.53
N GLY A 155 3.40 -15.79 -8.03
CA GLY A 155 4.13 -16.93 -7.49
C GLY A 155 3.46 -17.64 -6.31
N ARG A 156 2.20 -17.31 -5.97
CA ARG A 156 1.42 -18.01 -4.94
C ARG A 156 -0.07 -18.02 -5.25
N GLU A 157 -0.80 -18.87 -4.56
CA GLU A 157 -2.26 -18.90 -4.55
C GLU A 157 -2.80 -17.96 -3.47
N HIS A 158 -3.85 -17.22 -3.80
CA HIS A 158 -4.55 -16.31 -2.88
C HIS A 158 -6.02 -16.70 -2.78
N VAL A 159 -6.63 -16.50 -1.63
CA VAL A 159 -8.08 -16.45 -1.52
C VAL A 159 -8.54 -15.11 -2.10
N LEU A 160 -9.63 -15.13 -2.85
CA LEU A 160 -10.22 -13.97 -3.50
C LEU A 160 -11.67 -13.83 -3.07
N ALA A 161 -12.06 -12.63 -2.60
CA ALA A 161 -13.44 -12.27 -2.35
C ALA A 161 -13.92 -11.35 -3.46
N ILE A 162 -15.01 -11.74 -4.16
CA ILE A 162 -15.60 -10.96 -5.25
C ILE A 162 -16.93 -10.40 -4.77
N THR A 163 -17.11 -9.08 -4.88
CA THR A 163 -18.31 -8.36 -4.45
C THR A 163 -18.86 -7.50 -5.58
N ALA A 164 -20.12 -7.17 -5.53
CA ALA A 164 -20.74 -6.20 -6.42
C ALA A 164 -20.89 -4.84 -5.72
N PRO A 165 -20.43 -3.71 -6.32
CA PRO A 165 -20.69 -2.38 -5.78
C PRO A 165 -22.20 -2.13 -5.59
N ALA A 166 -22.53 -1.36 -4.53
CA ALA A 166 -23.92 -0.98 -4.28
C ALA A 166 -24.46 0.03 -5.32
N ASP A 167 -23.57 0.82 -5.94
CA ASP A 167 -23.94 1.77 -6.98
C ASP A 167 -24.21 1.06 -8.31
N ASP A 168 -25.44 1.11 -8.78
CA ASP A 168 -25.86 0.52 -10.06
C ASP A 168 -25.20 1.14 -11.29
N LYS A 169 -24.65 2.35 -11.17
CA LYS A 169 -23.90 3.00 -12.25
C LYS A 169 -22.57 2.31 -12.55
N LEU A 170 -22.02 1.58 -11.60
CA LEU A 170 -20.79 0.83 -11.74
C LEU A 170 -21.10 -0.57 -12.27
N ALA A 171 -20.84 -0.79 -13.57
CA ALA A 171 -21.14 -2.06 -14.24
C ALA A 171 -20.17 -3.20 -13.91
N GLY A 172 -19.04 -2.93 -13.25
CA GLY A 172 -18.02 -3.91 -12.85
C GLY A 172 -18.29 -4.57 -11.51
N MET A 173 -17.45 -5.54 -11.14
CA MET A 173 -17.35 -6.09 -9.79
C MET A 173 -16.02 -5.68 -9.15
N MET A 174 -15.94 -5.81 -7.83
CA MET A 174 -14.71 -5.65 -7.06
C MET A 174 -14.22 -7.01 -6.60
N ALA A 175 -12.92 -7.24 -6.66
CA ALA A 175 -12.29 -8.38 -6.05
C ALA A 175 -11.22 -7.92 -5.07
N TYR A 176 -11.07 -8.67 -3.98
CA TYR A 176 -10.07 -8.41 -2.96
C TYR A 176 -9.27 -9.68 -2.72
N THR A 177 -7.93 -9.61 -2.82
CA THR A 177 -7.13 -10.69 -2.25
C THR A 177 -7.29 -10.71 -0.74
N MET A 178 -7.33 -11.91 -0.17
CA MET A 178 -7.49 -12.10 1.26
C MET A 178 -6.26 -12.76 1.86
N ARG A 179 -5.99 -12.42 3.11
CA ARG A 179 -4.99 -13.09 3.94
C ARG A 179 -5.51 -14.45 4.40
N TYR A 180 -4.61 -15.42 4.49
CA TYR A 180 -4.92 -16.67 5.17
C TYR A 180 -4.93 -16.47 6.69
N GLN A 181 -5.72 -17.27 7.41
CA GLN A 181 -5.76 -17.25 8.88
C GLN A 181 -4.38 -17.25 9.54
N LYS A 182 -3.45 -18.05 9.00
CA LYS A 182 -2.07 -18.15 9.49
C LYS A 182 -1.21 -16.90 9.31
N GLU A 183 -1.65 -15.95 8.48
CA GLU A 183 -0.97 -14.67 8.24
C GLU A 183 -1.42 -13.58 9.20
N LEU A 184 -2.50 -13.82 9.94
CA LEU A 184 -3.02 -12.91 10.96
C LEU A 184 -2.47 -13.28 12.34
N ARG A 185 -2.14 -12.27 13.12
CA ARG A 185 -1.77 -12.45 14.52
C ARG A 185 -3.02 -12.68 15.35
N ASN A 186 -2.88 -13.45 16.42
CA ASN A 186 -3.98 -13.70 17.33
C ASN A 186 -4.30 -12.44 18.17
N PRO A 187 -5.49 -11.84 18.04
CA PRO A 187 -5.85 -10.65 18.81
C PRO A 187 -5.79 -10.86 20.34
N ALA A 188 -6.06 -12.10 20.80
CA ALA A 188 -6.05 -12.43 22.22
C ALA A 188 -4.67 -12.22 22.88
N GLU A 189 -3.58 -12.36 22.13
CA GLU A 189 -2.21 -12.10 22.61
C GLU A 189 -1.99 -10.62 22.94
N TYR A 190 -2.70 -9.71 22.28
CA TYR A 190 -2.57 -8.27 22.44
C TYR A 190 -3.66 -7.68 23.33
N PHE A 191 -4.89 -8.19 23.22
CA PHE A 191 -6.03 -7.64 23.93
C PHE A 191 -6.21 -8.29 25.31
N GLY A 192 -5.65 -9.47 25.53
CA GLY A 192 -5.73 -10.19 26.80
C GLY A 192 -5.07 -9.45 27.99
N GLU A 193 -4.11 -8.56 27.71
CA GLU A 193 -3.45 -7.75 28.72
C GLU A 193 -4.23 -6.46 29.09
N ILE A 194 -5.30 -6.14 28.34
CA ILE A 194 -6.11 -4.95 28.60
C ILE A 194 -6.99 -5.22 29.83
N GLY A 195 -6.68 -4.53 30.91
CA GLY A 195 -7.44 -4.63 32.17
C GLY A 195 -8.90 -4.18 31.98
N LYS A 196 -9.81 -4.87 32.62
CA LYS A 196 -11.22 -4.47 32.67
C LYS A 196 -11.37 -3.20 33.49
N ALA A 197 -11.70 -2.08 32.86
CA ALA A 197 -12.03 -0.82 33.53
C ALA A 197 -13.53 -0.72 33.76
N ALA A 198 -13.94 -0.17 34.91
CA ALA A 198 -15.34 0.18 35.15
C ALA A 198 -15.73 1.39 34.27
N ILE A 199 -16.78 1.25 33.49
CA ILE A 199 -17.30 2.31 32.64
C ILE A 199 -18.32 3.11 33.47
N GLN A 200 -18.08 4.42 33.60
CA GLN A 200 -19.03 5.34 34.23
C GLN A 200 -20.05 5.82 33.18
N GLU A 201 -21.33 5.71 33.48
CA GLU A 201 -22.43 6.03 32.59
C GLU A 201 -22.34 7.44 32.03
N ASP A 202 -22.13 8.44 32.91
CA ASP A 202 -21.98 9.84 32.50
C ASP A 202 -20.82 10.07 31.51
N SER A 203 -19.72 9.33 31.68
CA SER A 203 -18.58 9.40 30.76
C SER A 203 -18.90 8.78 29.40
N LEU A 204 -19.67 7.69 29.40
CA LEU A 204 -20.15 7.03 28.19
C LEU A 204 -21.09 7.95 27.40
N GLU A 205 -22.08 8.55 28.06
CA GLU A 205 -23.02 9.50 27.41
C GLU A 205 -22.32 10.68 26.76
N LEU A 206 -21.33 11.27 27.46
CA LEU A 206 -20.55 12.37 26.91
C LEU A 206 -19.69 11.94 25.71
N ALA A 207 -19.12 10.75 25.75
CA ALA A 207 -18.34 10.19 24.64
C ALA A 207 -19.25 9.94 23.44
N GLU A 208 -20.43 9.35 23.64
CA GLU A 208 -21.41 9.17 22.57
C GLU A 208 -21.88 10.49 21.96
N ALA A 209 -22.14 11.50 22.80
CA ALA A 209 -22.53 12.84 22.32
C ALA A 209 -21.43 13.45 21.45
N LEU A 210 -20.16 13.30 21.85
CA LEU A 210 -19.01 13.76 21.08
C LEU A 210 -18.89 13.03 19.73
N ILE A 211 -19.06 11.70 19.73
CA ILE A 211 -19.04 10.88 18.51
C ILE A 211 -20.18 11.32 17.58
N ARG A 212 -21.42 11.43 18.09
CA ARG A 212 -22.57 11.92 17.30
C ARG A 212 -22.30 13.29 16.69
N LYS A 213 -21.74 14.25 17.46
CA LYS A 213 -21.40 15.60 16.98
C LYS A 213 -20.36 15.59 15.84
N LYS A 214 -19.42 14.65 15.85
CA LYS A 214 -18.36 14.54 14.85
C LYS A 214 -18.66 13.53 13.72
N THR A 215 -19.78 12.82 13.81
CA THR A 215 -20.20 11.89 12.76
C THR A 215 -20.55 12.66 11.49
N ALA A 216 -19.92 12.28 10.39
CA ALA A 216 -20.18 12.84 9.06
C ALA A 216 -20.05 11.72 8.01
N LYS A 217 -20.59 11.96 6.83
CA LYS A 217 -20.39 11.05 5.69
C LYS A 217 -18.90 10.98 5.35
N PHE A 218 -18.40 9.77 5.12
CA PHE A 218 -17.01 9.57 4.70
C PHE A 218 -16.78 10.24 3.32
N ASP A 219 -15.80 11.11 3.28
CA ASP A 219 -15.36 11.81 2.08
C ASP A 219 -13.83 11.66 1.97
N PRO A 220 -13.35 10.74 1.11
CA PRO A 220 -11.91 10.47 0.98
C PRO A 220 -11.13 11.70 0.49
N ALA A 221 -11.76 12.64 -0.23
CA ALA A 221 -11.08 13.83 -0.75
C ALA A 221 -10.65 14.81 0.35
N LYS A 222 -11.21 14.68 1.57
CA LYS A 222 -10.80 15.50 2.74
C LYS A 222 -9.49 15.04 3.39
N PHE A 223 -9.04 13.84 3.06
CA PHE A 223 -7.80 13.28 3.60
C PHE A 223 -6.68 13.48 2.59
N THR A 224 -5.78 14.40 2.89
CA THR A 224 -4.62 14.70 2.05
C THR A 224 -3.35 14.22 2.76
N ASP A 225 -2.40 13.70 1.98
CA ASP A 225 -1.08 13.32 2.51
C ASP A 225 -0.27 14.59 2.78
N GLY A 226 -0.22 15.00 4.06
CA GLY A 226 0.56 16.16 4.49
C GLY A 226 2.06 15.97 4.33
N TYR A 227 2.55 14.72 4.41
CA TYR A 227 3.96 14.42 4.20
C TYR A 227 4.35 14.63 2.72
N GLU A 228 3.53 14.13 1.79
CA GLU A 228 3.76 14.34 0.35
C GLU A 228 3.77 15.83 -0.01
N ALA A 229 2.84 16.60 0.54
CA ALA A 229 2.77 18.05 0.33
C ALA A 229 4.05 18.76 0.85
N ALA A 230 4.47 18.47 2.07
CA ALA A 230 5.69 19.03 2.66
C ALA A 230 6.95 18.61 1.89
N LEU A 231 6.99 17.36 1.42
CA LEU A 231 8.11 16.85 0.63
C LEU A 231 8.20 17.52 -0.75
N LYS A 232 7.07 17.78 -1.41
CA LYS A 232 7.02 18.57 -2.64
C LYS A 232 7.57 19.97 -2.43
N GLU A 233 7.13 20.64 -1.37
CA GLU A 233 7.58 21.98 -1.01
C GLU A 233 9.10 22.00 -0.75
N LEU A 234 9.62 21.01 -0.01
CA LEU A 234 11.06 20.84 0.23
C LEU A 234 11.84 20.69 -1.07
N VAL A 235 11.39 19.82 -1.99
CA VAL A 235 12.06 19.58 -3.28
C VAL A 235 12.02 20.83 -4.13
N GLU A 236 10.89 21.52 -4.22
CA GLU A 236 10.76 22.78 -4.97
C GLU A 236 11.67 23.89 -4.40
N ALA A 237 11.72 24.03 -3.08
CA ALA A 237 12.62 25.00 -2.44
C ALA A 237 14.08 24.71 -2.79
N LYS A 238 14.49 23.44 -2.74
CA LYS A 238 15.85 23.02 -3.13
C LYS A 238 16.16 23.26 -4.62
N VAL A 239 15.21 22.97 -5.51
CA VAL A 239 15.37 23.22 -6.96
C VAL A 239 15.52 24.72 -7.24
N ARG A 240 14.80 25.57 -6.52
CA ARG A 240 14.85 27.03 -6.68
C ARG A 240 15.97 27.70 -5.87
N HIS A 241 16.80 26.92 -5.15
CA HIS A 241 17.81 27.43 -4.21
C HIS A 241 17.23 28.39 -3.14
N ALA A 242 15.97 28.19 -2.79
CA ALA A 242 15.28 28.94 -1.74
C ALA A 242 15.55 28.33 -0.35
N PRO A 243 15.43 29.10 0.73
CA PRO A 243 15.52 28.54 2.07
C PRO A 243 14.45 27.47 2.28
N VAL A 244 14.88 26.33 2.84
CA VAL A 244 13.97 25.21 3.14
C VAL A 244 13.05 25.63 4.27
N PRO A 245 11.71 25.48 4.13
CA PRO A 245 10.78 25.71 5.22
C PRO A 245 11.13 24.74 6.38
N GLN A 246 11.50 25.27 7.51
CA GLN A 246 11.63 24.51 8.76
C GLN A 246 10.37 24.73 9.57
N GLU A 247 9.50 23.73 9.64
CA GLU A 247 8.48 23.76 10.68
C GLU A 247 9.17 23.41 12.02
N GLU A 248 9.14 24.34 12.96
CA GLU A 248 9.35 23.98 14.37
C GLU A 248 8.22 23.04 14.76
N ILE A 249 8.49 21.73 14.72
CA ILE A 249 7.58 20.74 15.28
C ILE A 249 7.57 20.99 16.76
N ALA A 250 6.63 21.83 17.21
CA ALA A 250 6.33 21.93 18.63
C ALA A 250 5.99 20.51 19.11
N ALA A 251 6.88 19.91 19.91
CA ALA A 251 6.66 18.58 20.46
C ALA A 251 5.23 18.53 21.03
N PRO A 252 4.44 17.51 20.70
CA PRO A 252 3.07 17.42 21.17
C PRO A 252 3.15 17.52 22.70
N LYS A 253 2.60 18.58 23.27
CA LYS A 253 2.49 18.71 24.72
C LYS A 253 1.71 17.49 25.16
N ARG A 254 2.40 16.51 25.79
CA ARG A 254 1.73 15.40 26.46
C ARG A 254 0.71 16.02 27.38
N GLY A 255 -0.57 15.99 26.97
CA GLY A 255 -1.65 16.49 27.78
C GLY A 255 -1.57 15.76 29.11
N LYS A 256 -1.41 16.50 30.22
CA LYS A 256 -1.68 15.93 31.51
C LYS A 256 -3.07 15.29 31.41
N VAL A 257 -3.21 14.04 31.80
CA VAL A 257 -4.52 13.38 31.90
C VAL A 257 -5.29 14.15 32.99
N ILE A 258 -5.88 15.25 32.58
CA ILE A 258 -6.86 15.99 33.34
C ILE A 258 -8.12 15.14 33.25
N ASN A 259 -8.81 14.93 34.35
CA ASN A 259 -10.04 14.18 34.48
C ASN A 259 -10.81 13.99 33.15
N LEU A 260 -11.01 12.73 32.75
CA LEU A 260 -11.65 12.35 31.47
C LEU A 260 -12.98 13.12 31.26
N MET A 261 -13.78 13.26 32.33
CA MET A 261 -15.05 13.99 32.34
C MET A 261 -14.89 15.45 31.93
N ASP A 262 -13.88 16.16 32.49
CA ASP A 262 -13.64 17.57 32.17
C ASP A 262 -13.17 17.74 30.72
N ALA A 263 -12.35 16.80 30.21
CA ALA A 263 -11.91 16.80 28.84
C ALA A 263 -13.09 16.56 27.87
N LEU A 264 -13.96 15.61 28.17
CA LEU A 264 -15.16 15.31 27.38
C LEU A 264 -16.14 16.50 27.38
N ARG A 265 -16.45 17.07 28.57
CA ARG A 265 -17.32 18.25 28.69
C ARG A 265 -16.78 19.44 27.88
N LYS A 266 -15.47 19.72 27.96
CA LYS A 266 -14.84 20.77 27.14
C LYS A 266 -14.96 20.51 25.65
N SER A 267 -14.82 19.25 25.20
CA SER A 267 -14.93 18.86 23.80
C SER A 267 -16.37 18.91 23.26
N VAL A 268 -17.35 18.60 24.11
CA VAL A 268 -18.78 18.71 23.75
C VAL A 268 -19.23 20.17 23.72
N ASN A 269 -18.85 20.99 24.73
CA ASN A 269 -19.26 22.38 24.88
C ASN A 269 -18.34 23.37 24.14
N GLY A 270 -17.08 23.05 23.95
CA GLY A 270 -16.11 23.85 23.21
C GLY A 270 -16.29 23.63 21.71
N GLY A 271 -16.93 24.59 21.03
CA GLY A 271 -16.74 24.73 19.58
C GLY A 271 -15.24 24.83 19.30
N GLU A 272 -14.83 24.24 18.18
CA GLU A 272 -13.50 24.17 17.61
C GLU A 272 -12.48 25.14 18.21
N SER A 273 -11.61 24.67 19.10
CA SER A 273 -10.33 25.33 19.27
C SER A 273 -9.59 25.17 17.95
N SER A 274 -9.84 26.09 17.03
CA SER A 274 -9.04 26.25 15.84
C SER A 274 -7.59 26.32 16.30
N VAL A 275 -6.81 25.32 15.94
CA VAL A 275 -5.36 25.47 15.87
C VAL A 275 -5.13 26.52 14.80
N THR A 276 -5.16 27.78 15.20
CA THR A 276 -4.80 28.93 14.37
C THR A 276 -3.36 28.68 13.94
N ARG A 277 -3.17 28.22 12.71
CA ARG A 277 -1.90 28.35 12.01
C ARG A 277 -1.54 29.85 12.05
N LYS A 278 -0.62 30.20 12.95
CA LYS A 278 0.02 31.51 12.92
C LYS A 278 0.71 31.65 11.56
N LYS A 279 0.31 32.64 10.78
CA LYS A 279 1.05 33.08 9.58
C LYS A 279 2.52 33.27 9.97
N PRO A 280 3.47 32.87 9.12
CA PRO A 280 4.89 33.09 9.38
C PRO A 280 5.16 34.58 9.52
N ALA A 281 5.78 34.95 10.62
CA ALA A 281 6.29 36.32 10.84
C ALA A 281 7.48 36.55 9.89
N ALA A 282 7.49 37.73 9.28
CA ALA A 282 8.52 38.21 8.38
C ALA A 282 9.92 38.17 9.02
N SER A 283 10.88 37.73 8.21
CA SER A 283 12.34 37.81 8.29
C SER A 283 12.97 38.64 9.42
N VAL A 284 13.79 37.95 10.24
CA VAL A 284 14.92 38.59 10.93
C VAL A 284 16.20 38.22 10.16
N LYS A 285 16.95 39.27 9.78
CA LYS A 285 18.26 39.22 9.17
C LYS A 285 19.32 38.65 10.14
N GLY A 286 20.21 37.82 9.64
CA GLY A 286 21.55 37.61 10.23
C GLY A 286 21.88 36.12 10.40
N ASP A 287 22.67 35.51 9.68
CA ASP A 287 24.08 35.31 9.65
C ASP A 287 24.51 34.25 8.63
N GLN A 288 25.59 34.50 7.96
CA GLN A 288 26.15 33.75 6.88
C GLN A 288 26.83 32.44 7.34
N LYS A 289 26.86 31.48 6.39
CA LYS A 289 27.83 30.44 6.12
C LYS A 289 27.50 29.01 6.51
N LYS A 290 27.08 28.23 5.54
CA LYS A 290 27.86 27.28 4.72
C LYS A 290 26.96 26.67 3.65
N GLY A 291 27.06 27.18 2.43
CA GLY A 291 26.40 26.59 1.26
C GLY A 291 26.98 25.23 0.91
N ILE A 292 26.14 24.26 0.73
CA ILE A 292 26.50 22.98 0.12
C ILE A 292 26.65 23.26 -1.38
N SER A 293 27.87 23.16 -1.91
CA SER A 293 28.14 23.33 -3.35
C SER A 293 27.51 22.19 -4.14
N LEU A 294 26.69 22.54 -5.13
CA LEU A 294 26.21 21.61 -6.15
C LEU A 294 27.43 21.13 -6.99
N VAL A 295 27.62 19.81 -7.03
CA VAL A 295 28.57 19.18 -7.94
C VAL A 295 27.92 19.15 -9.33
N LYS A 296 28.49 19.90 -10.29
CA LYS A 296 28.10 19.81 -11.69
C LYS A 296 28.58 18.48 -12.26
N PRO A 297 27.76 17.77 -13.05
CA PRO A 297 28.23 16.56 -13.74
C PRO A 297 29.30 16.93 -14.78
N PRO A 298 30.33 16.09 -15.00
CA PRO A 298 31.32 16.32 -15.99
C PRO A 298 30.73 16.29 -17.40
N ALA A 299 31.09 17.29 -18.24
CA ALA A 299 30.68 17.35 -19.62
C ALA A 299 31.33 16.21 -20.41
N THR A 300 30.53 15.29 -20.92
CA THR A 300 31.00 14.22 -21.82
C THR A 300 31.27 14.78 -23.20
N GLY A 301 32.48 15.29 -23.39
CA GLY A 301 33.03 15.65 -24.69
C GLY A 301 33.44 14.41 -25.48
N ARG A 302 32.55 13.83 -26.25
CA ARG A 302 32.91 12.78 -27.23
C ARG A 302 33.30 13.44 -28.55
N LYS A 303 34.60 13.72 -28.74
CA LYS A 303 35.16 14.03 -30.05
C LYS A 303 35.14 12.76 -30.93
N ARG A 304 34.28 12.74 -31.95
CA ARG A 304 34.43 11.83 -33.07
C ARG A 304 35.65 12.30 -33.88
N LYS A 305 36.67 11.45 -34.03
CA LYS A 305 37.66 11.54 -35.10
C LYS A 305 37.15 10.71 -36.27
N SER A 306 36.98 11.37 -37.40
CA SER A 306 36.89 10.78 -38.72
C SER A 306 38.30 10.54 -39.25
N ALA A 307 38.64 9.36 -39.66
CA ALA A 307 39.43 8.96 -40.83
C ALA A 307 39.26 7.45 -41.01
#